data_17f7f4d65cea03a79a65cfc71af297cc
#
_entry.id   17f7f4d65cea03a79a65cfc71af297cc
#
_cell.length_a   1.000
_cell.length_b   1.000
_cell.length_c   1.000
_cell.angle_alpha   90.00
_cell.angle_beta   90.00
_cell.angle_gamma   90.00
#
_symmetry.space_group_name_H-M   'P 1'
#
loop_
_entity.id
_entity.type
_entity.pdbx_description
1 polymer ?
#
loop_
_entity_poly.entity_id
_entity_poly.type
_entity_poly.pdbx_seq_one_letter_code
_entity_poly.pdbx_strand_id
1 'polypeptide(L)'
;QCPLTTDHGTLMRSFKGATCSLQNDGIIQPGTAIGMGIASAVSHLNNSQAKSKVIILLTDGANNTGEISPLMATDMAKSLGIRIYTILLGTEGKVNVPVAQLPNGEVYTQQVDDTVDPTTLKQIAHETGGTFYKTTSRSSLKKVYADIDKLEKSKLKVNNHNRHYEAYMPFAIAALIVMLIDTLLRITWFKRL
;
A
#
# COMPACT_ATOMS: atom_id res chain seq x y z
N GLN A 1 -11.31 12.91 -4.78
CA GLN A 1 -10.14 12.24 -4.17
C GLN A 1 -9.83 12.90 -2.84
N CYS A 2 -9.47 12.11 -1.83
CA CYS A 2 -9.05 12.60 -0.52
C CYS A 2 -7.51 12.73 -0.51
N PRO A 3 -6.94 13.87 -0.11
CA PRO A 3 -5.50 13.99 0.05
C PRO A 3 -5.01 13.11 1.20
N LEU A 4 -3.70 12.84 1.27
CA LEU A 4 -3.11 12.12 2.39
C LEU A 4 -3.40 12.90 3.68
N THR A 5 -4.05 12.26 4.63
CA THR A 5 -4.48 12.89 5.88
C THR A 5 -4.40 11.93 7.06
N THR A 6 -4.13 12.48 8.24
CA THR A 6 -4.26 11.78 9.52
C THR A 6 -5.64 11.98 10.15
N ASP A 7 -6.48 12.85 9.57
CA ASP A 7 -7.85 13.07 10.02
C ASP A 7 -8.79 11.98 9.49
N HIS A 8 -9.06 11.01 10.36
CA HIS A 8 -9.99 9.91 10.07
C HIS A 8 -11.43 10.39 9.82
N GLY A 9 -11.84 11.51 10.43
CA GLY A 9 -13.18 12.06 10.24
C GLY A 9 -13.37 12.58 8.81
N THR A 10 -12.41 13.32 8.28
CA THR A 10 -12.42 13.81 6.90
C THR A 10 -12.33 12.65 5.92
N LEU A 11 -11.48 11.64 6.18
CA LEU A 11 -11.37 10.45 5.35
C LEU A 11 -12.71 9.72 5.26
N MET A 12 -13.39 9.47 6.39
CA MET A 12 -14.69 8.79 6.42
C MET A 12 -15.79 9.58 5.72
N ARG A 13 -15.77 10.90 5.78
CA ARG A 13 -16.71 11.76 5.02
C ARG A 13 -16.49 11.63 3.52
N SER A 14 -15.24 11.65 3.08
CA SER A 14 -14.88 11.47 1.66
C SER A 14 -15.33 10.11 1.14
N PHE A 15 -15.15 9.04 1.91
CA PHE A 15 -15.65 7.70 1.53
C PHE A 15 -17.18 7.64 1.42
N LYS A 16 -17.91 8.27 2.34
CA LYS A 16 -19.38 8.31 2.28
C LYS A 16 -19.91 9.10 1.10
N GLY A 17 -19.15 10.11 0.63
CA GLY A 17 -19.49 10.90 -0.55
C GLY A 17 -19.11 10.24 -1.88
N ALA A 18 -18.33 9.15 -1.87
CA ALA A 18 -17.97 8.43 -3.07
C ALA A 18 -19.16 7.57 -3.53
N THR A 19 -19.84 8.02 -4.57
CA THR A 19 -21.01 7.34 -5.16
C THR A 19 -20.76 7.06 -6.64
N CYS A 20 -21.44 6.05 -7.18
CA CYS A 20 -21.41 5.73 -8.62
C CYS A 20 -22.26 6.69 -9.47
N SER A 21 -22.85 7.74 -8.89
CA SER A 21 -23.71 8.70 -9.60
C SER A 21 -22.96 9.45 -10.71
N LEU A 22 -21.66 9.69 -10.55
CA LEU A 22 -20.82 10.37 -11.53
C LEU A 22 -20.78 9.66 -12.90
N GLN A 23 -20.99 8.36 -12.94
CA GLN A 23 -21.13 7.60 -14.19
C GLN A 23 -22.47 7.89 -14.87
N ASN A 24 -23.54 7.97 -14.09
CA ASN A 24 -24.88 8.28 -14.62
C ASN A 24 -24.94 9.71 -15.15
N ASP A 25 -24.18 10.63 -14.58
CA ASP A 25 -24.07 12.03 -15.00
C ASP A 25 -23.13 12.22 -16.21
N GLY A 26 -22.57 11.15 -16.76
CA GLY A 26 -21.66 11.19 -17.91
C GLY A 26 -20.29 11.81 -17.63
N ILE A 27 -19.97 12.06 -16.36
CA ILE A 27 -18.68 12.67 -15.92
C ILE A 27 -17.54 11.65 -15.98
N ILE A 28 -17.88 10.36 -15.74
CA ILE A 28 -16.90 9.26 -15.74
C ILE A 28 -17.37 8.22 -16.78
N GLN A 29 -16.44 7.78 -17.62
CA GLN A 29 -16.71 6.68 -18.55
C GLN A 29 -16.87 5.35 -17.80
N PRO A 30 -17.75 4.46 -18.26
CA PRO A 30 -17.90 3.14 -17.66
C PRO A 30 -16.63 2.31 -17.87
N GLY A 31 -16.28 1.52 -16.85
CA GLY A 31 -15.14 0.61 -16.91
C GLY A 31 -14.26 0.67 -15.68
N THR A 32 -13.27 -0.23 -15.65
CA THR A 32 -12.31 -0.37 -14.54
C THR A 32 -10.90 -0.08 -15.04
N ALA A 33 -10.31 1.03 -14.60
CA ALA A 33 -8.99 1.50 -15.00
C ALA A 33 -7.98 1.26 -13.86
N ILE A 34 -7.60 0.00 -13.63
CA ILE A 34 -6.68 -0.40 -12.55
C ILE A 34 -5.34 0.31 -12.67
N GLY A 35 -4.75 0.33 -13.87
CA GLY A 35 -3.46 0.95 -14.11
C GLY A 35 -3.46 2.45 -13.80
N MET A 36 -4.48 3.17 -14.23
CA MET A 36 -4.66 4.60 -13.91
C MET A 36 -4.84 4.83 -12.40
N GLY A 37 -5.60 3.96 -11.73
CA GLY A 37 -5.80 4.02 -10.28
C GLY A 37 -4.49 3.85 -9.51
N ILE A 38 -3.67 2.87 -9.88
CA ILE A 38 -2.34 2.64 -9.31
C ILE A 38 -1.42 3.84 -9.60
N ALA A 39 -1.34 4.31 -10.83
CA ALA A 39 -0.48 5.44 -11.22
C ALA A 39 -0.84 6.71 -10.46
N SER A 40 -2.13 7.00 -10.28
CA SER A 40 -2.61 8.12 -9.47
C SER A 40 -2.19 7.97 -8.00
N ALA A 41 -2.36 6.79 -7.41
CA ALA A 41 -1.95 6.53 -6.03
C ALA A 41 -0.42 6.65 -5.85
N VAL A 42 0.36 6.15 -6.79
CA VAL A 42 1.83 6.28 -6.83
C VAL A 42 2.25 7.74 -6.86
N SER A 43 1.62 8.55 -7.72
CA SER A 43 1.89 9.99 -7.80
C SER A 43 1.63 10.71 -6.47
N HIS A 44 0.55 10.38 -5.77
CA HIS A 44 0.25 10.94 -4.46
C HIS A 44 1.25 10.51 -3.37
N LEU A 45 1.71 9.25 -3.42
CA LEU A 45 2.66 8.70 -2.45
C LEU A 45 4.10 9.10 -2.72
N ASN A 46 4.44 9.50 -3.95
CA ASN A 46 5.81 9.84 -4.34
C ASN A 46 6.39 10.93 -3.43
N ASN A 47 5.65 11.99 -3.18
CA ASN A 47 6.06 13.12 -2.35
C ASN A 47 5.90 12.90 -0.84
N SER A 48 5.38 11.74 -0.43
CA SER A 48 5.23 11.40 0.98
C SER A 48 6.58 11.06 1.61
N GLN A 49 6.85 11.59 2.80
CA GLN A 49 8.03 11.24 3.60
C GLN A 49 7.79 10.04 4.54
N ALA A 50 6.68 9.32 4.35
CA ALA A 50 6.38 8.14 5.16
C ALA A 50 7.45 7.05 4.97
N LYS A 51 7.86 6.42 6.08
CA LYS A 51 8.84 5.31 6.08
C LYS A 51 8.34 4.06 5.34
N SER A 52 7.04 3.85 5.29
CA SER A 52 6.38 2.79 4.53
C SER A 52 5.32 3.39 3.64
N LYS A 53 5.35 3.04 2.36
CA LYS A 53 4.38 3.46 1.36
C LYS A 53 3.66 2.22 0.85
N VAL A 54 2.35 2.19 1.01
CA VAL A 54 1.52 1.03 0.71
C VAL A 54 0.28 1.46 -0.05
N ILE A 55 -0.05 0.71 -1.09
CA ILE A 55 -1.31 0.80 -1.83
C ILE A 55 -2.11 -0.47 -1.56
N ILE A 56 -3.39 -0.32 -1.26
CA ILE A 56 -4.34 -1.44 -1.22
C ILE A 56 -5.29 -1.26 -2.39
N LEU A 57 -5.14 -2.13 -3.37
CA LEU A 57 -5.99 -2.20 -4.55
C LEU A 57 -7.13 -3.17 -4.29
N LEU A 58 -8.35 -2.66 -4.25
CA LEU A 58 -9.58 -3.43 -4.13
C LEU A 58 -10.35 -3.34 -5.44
N THR A 59 -10.63 -4.47 -6.05
CA THR A 59 -11.37 -4.54 -7.33
C THR A 59 -12.27 -5.78 -7.36
N ASP A 60 -13.37 -5.66 -8.06
CA ASP A 60 -14.30 -6.74 -8.40
C ASP A 60 -14.27 -7.08 -9.90
N GLY A 61 -13.47 -6.36 -10.68
CA GLY A 61 -13.40 -6.50 -12.13
C GLY A 61 -11.98 -6.54 -12.69
N ALA A 62 -11.89 -6.91 -13.97
CA ALA A 62 -10.66 -6.85 -14.74
C ALA A 62 -10.39 -5.42 -15.25
N ASN A 63 -9.12 -5.10 -15.50
CA ASN A 63 -8.77 -3.85 -16.18
C ASN A 63 -9.27 -3.86 -17.62
N ASN A 64 -10.20 -2.99 -17.95
CA ASN A 64 -10.81 -2.91 -19.29
C ASN A 64 -10.78 -1.51 -19.91
N THR A 65 -10.28 -0.50 -19.18
CA THR A 65 -10.15 0.88 -19.65
C THR A 65 -8.87 1.51 -19.13
N GLY A 66 -8.56 2.71 -19.62
CA GLY A 66 -7.41 3.53 -19.18
C GLY A 66 -6.19 3.39 -20.08
N GLU A 67 -5.40 4.46 -20.15
CA GLU A 67 -4.23 4.57 -21.02
C GLU A 67 -2.99 3.89 -20.43
N ILE A 68 -2.91 3.79 -19.11
CA ILE A 68 -1.78 3.17 -18.40
C ILE A 68 -2.13 1.71 -18.09
N SER A 69 -1.29 0.79 -18.58
CA SER A 69 -1.47 -0.63 -18.23
C SER A 69 -1.18 -0.89 -16.76
N PRO A 70 -1.84 -1.87 -16.12
CA PRO A 70 -1.58 -2.22 -14.73
C PRO A 70 -0.12 -2.58 -14.45
N LEU A 71 0.56 -3.27 -15.35
CA LEU A 71 1.97 -3.65 -15.20
C LEU A 71 2.90 -2.44 -15.27
N MET A 72 2.66 -1.50 -16.20
CA MET A 72 3.43 -0.26 -16.27
C MET A 72 3.31 0.55 -14.95
N ALA A 73 2.11 0.66 -14.42
CA ALA A 73 1.90 1.33 -13.13
C ALA A 73 2.56 0.57 -11.97
N THR A 74 2.65 -0.76 -12.06
CA THR A 74 3.37 -1.61 -11.10
C THR A 74 4.87 -1.35 -11.11
N ASP A 75 5.47 -1.22 -12.28
CA ASP A 75 6.90 -0.88 -12.42
C ASP A 75 7.20 0.50 -11.81
N MET A 76 6.31 1.47 -12.01
CA MET A 76 6.42 2.78 -11.34
C MET A 76 6.38 2.64 -9.81
N ALA A 77 5.45 1.87 -9.26
CA ALA A 77 5.36 1.62 -7.82
C ALA A 77 6.62 0.94 -7.27
N LYS A 78 7.10 -0.10 -7.98
CA LYS A 78 8.30 -0.85 -7.65
C LYS A 78 9.55 0.03 -7.60
N SER A 79 9.73 0.92 -8.57
CA SER A 79 10.87 1.83 -8.65
C SER A 79 10.92 2.82 -7.47
N LEU A 80 9.78 3.15 -6.90
CA LEU A 80 9.62 4.05 -5.75
C LEU A 80 9.52 3.31 -4.40
N GLY A 81 9.70 1.98 -4.39
CA GLY A 81 9.61 1.16 -3.19
C GLY A 81 8.21 1.11 -2.57
N ILE A 82 7.17 1.33 -3.38
CA ILE A 82 5.77 1.30 -2.96
C ILE A 82 5.25 -0.14 -3.10
N ARG A 83 4.73 -0.70 -2.00
CA ARG A 83 4.12 -2.04 -2.01
C ARG A 83 2.64 -1.96 -2.37
N ILE A 84 2.18 -2.92 -3.17
CA ILE A 84 0.77 -3.02 -3.56
C ILE A 84 0.19 -4.34 -3.06
N TYR A 85 -0.80 -4.26 -2.18
CA TYR A 85 -1.64 -5.38 -1.81
C TYR A 85 -2.87 -5.39 -2.70
N THR A 86 -3.15 -6.52 -3.33
CA THR A 86 -4.28 -6.64 -4.24
C THR A 86 -5.35 -7.53 -3.64
N ILE A 87 -6.60 -7.06 -3.65
CA ILE A 87 -7.75 -7.75 -3.10
C ILE A 87 -8.79 -7.88 -4.21
N LEU A 88 -9.06 -9.11 -4.64
CA LEU A 88 -10.14 -9.42 -5.56
C LEU A 88 -11.41 -9.70 -4.77
N LEU A 89 -12.44 -8.89 -5.01
CA LEU A 89 -13.81 -9.17 -4.57
C LEU A 89 -14.52 -9.95 -5.67
N GLY A 90 -14.97 -11.16 -5.40
CA GLY A 90 -15.70 -11.92 -6.38
C GLY A 90 -16.25 -13.20 -5.79
N THR A 91 -17.45 -13.58 -6.20
CA THR A 91 -18.00 -14.92 -6.00
C THR A 91 -17.46 -15.83 -7.11
N GLU A 92 -17.12 -17.07 -6.78
CA GLU A 92 -16.94 -18.09 -7.82
C GLU A 92 -18.30 -18.50 -8.30
N GLY A 93 -18.63 -18.23 -9.56
CA GLY A 93 -19.89 -18.69 -10.12
C GLY A 93 -20.36 -17.90 -11.32
N LYS A 94 -21.44 -18.40 -11.89
CA LYS A 94 -22.13 -17.75 -12.99
C LYS A 94 -22.99 -16.61 -12.44
N VAL A 95 -22.82 -15.41 -12.95
CA VAL A 95 -23.64 -14.25 -12.64
C VAL A 95 -24.66 -14.04 -13.75
N ASN A 96 -25.90 -13.82 -13.37
CA ASN A 96 -26.96 -13.46 -14.33
C ASN A 96 -26.83 -11.97 -14.66
N VAL A 97 -26.33 -11.66 -15.84
CA VAL A 97 -26.22 -10.28 -16.34
C VAL A 97 -27.44 -9.94 -17.18
N PRO A 98 -28.12 -8.84 -16.93
CA PRO A 98 -29.21 -8.39 -17.79
C PRO A 98 -28.64 -7.94 -19.14
N VAL A 99 -29.07 -8.62 -20.22
CA VAL A 99 -28.59 -8.35 -21.59
C VAL A 99 -29.61 -7.62 -22.44
N ALA A 100 -30.89 -7.73 -22.11
CA ALA A 100 -31.95 -7.02 -22.83
C ALA A 100 -33.19 -6.87 -21.95
N GLN A 101 -33.96 -5.79 -22.18
CA GLN A 101 -35.28 -5.62 -21.62
C GLN A 101 -36.28 -5.79 -22.76
N LEU A 102 -37.19 -6.75 -22.64
CA LEU A 102 -38.24 -6.97 -23.62
C LEU A 102 -39.30 -5.88 -23.53
N PRO A 103 -40.07 -5.64 -24.61
CA PRO A 103 -41.15 -4.64 -24.61
C PRO A 103 -42.24 -4.88 -23.56
N ASN A 104 -42.36 -6.11 -23.05
CA ASN A 104 -43.29 -6.50 -21.97
C ASN A 104 -42.75 -6.17 -20.56
N GLY A 105 -41.55 -5.57 -20.45
CA GLY A 105 -40.89 -5.24 -19.18
C GLY A 105 -40.07 -6.37 -18.55
N GLU A 106 -40.06 -7.56 -19.12
CA GLU A 106 -39.22 -8.67 -18.65
C GLU A 106 -37.76 -8.43 -19.00
N VAL A 107 -36.88 -8.73 -18.04
CA VAL A 107 -35.41 -8.61 -18.21
C VAL A 107 -34.85 -9.97 -18.59
N TYR A 108 -34.36 -10.06 -19.83
CA TYR A 108 -33.60 -11.26 -20.26
C TYR A 108 -32.23 -11.25 -19.64
N THR A 109 -31.91 -12.27 -18.84
CA THR A 109 -30.61 -12.42 -18.19
C THR A 109 -29.83 -13.55 -18.83
N GLN A 110 -28.57 -13.32 -19.12
CA GLN A 110 -27.64 -14.35 -19.58
C GLN A 110 -26.69 -14.72 -18.45
N GLN A 111 -26.47 -16.00 -18.25
CA GLN A 111 -25.44 -16.46 -17.33
C GLN A 111 -24.07 -16.26 -17.98
N VAL A 112 -23.26 -15.41 -17.37
CA VAL A 112 -21.86 -15.18 -17.76
C VAL A 112 -20.97 -15.69 -16.64
N ASP A 113 -19.91 -16.38 -17.00
CA ASP A 113 -18.90 -16.76 -16.02
C ASP A 113 -18.16 -15.49 -15.57
N ASP A 114 -18.40 -15.05 -14.34
CA ASP A 114 -17.72 -13.91 -13.72
C ASP A 114 -16.34 -14.37 -13.22
N THR A 115 -15.50 -14.81 -14.14
CA THR A 115 -14.13 -15.21 -13.86
C THR A 115 -13.19 -14.07 -14.19
N VAL A 116 -13.02 -13.16 -13.23
CA VAL A 116 -11.92 -12.21 -13.31
C VAL A 116 -10.62 -12.98 -13.18
N ASP A 117 -9.79 -12.97 -14.22
CA ASP A 117 -8.47 -13.61 -14.18
C ASP A 117 -7.60 -12.94 -13.12
N PRO A 118 -7.27 -13.63 -12.03
CA PRO A 118 -6.47 -13.06 -10.94
C PRO A 118 -4.98 -12.93 -11.29
N THR A 119 -4.54 -13.37 -12.48
CA THR A 119 -3.12 -13.44 -12.86
C THR A 119 -2.46 -12.07 -12.77
N THR A 120 -3.08 -11.06 -13.36
CA THR A 120 -2.57 -9.67 -13.31
C THR A 120 -2.48 -9.16 -11.87
N LEU A 121 -3.50 -9.40 -11.05
CA LEU A 121 -3.49 -8.95 -9.64
C LEU A 121 -2.42 -9.65 -8.81
N LYS A 122 -2.21 -10.95 -9.03
CA LYS A 122 -1.12 -11.72 -8.39
C LYS A 122 0.24 -11.18 -8.80
N GLN A 123 0.42 -10.87 -10.09
CA GLN A 123 1.66 -10.31 -10.60
C GLN A 123 1.95 -8.95 -9.99
N ILE A 124 0.98 -8.02 -9.96
CA ILE A 124 1.12 -6.70 -9.32
C ILE A 124 1.59 -6.83 -7.87
N ALA A 125 0.94 -7.69 -7.08
CA ALA A 125 1.30 -7.90 -5.69
C ALA A 125 2.72 -8.47 -5.57
N HIS A 126 3.05 -9.51 -6.32
CA HIS A 126 4.35 -10.18 -6.29
C HIS A 126 5.50 -9.23 -6.66
N GLU A 127 5.37 -8.48 -7.75
CA GLU A 127 6.40 -7.56 -8.27
C GLU A 127 6.73 -6.42 -7.28
N THR A 128 5.75 -5.98 -6.49
CA THR A 128 5.91 -4.90 -5.51
C THR A 128 6.19 -5.39 -4.10
N GLY A 129 6.32 -6.72 -3.89
CA GLY A 129 6.55 -7.32 -2.56
C GLY A 129 5.34 -7.24 -1.62
N GLY A 130 4.14 -7.09 -2.19
CA GLY A 130 2.86 -7.21 -1.50
C GLY A 130 2.30 -8.64 -1.53
N THR A 131 1.01 -8.79 -1.27
CA THR A 131 0.30 -10.08 -1.25
C THR A 131 -1.05 -9.95 -1.95
N PHE A 132 -1.42 -10.96 -2.72
CA PHE A 132 -2.75 -11.09 -3.32
C PHE A 132 -3.70 -11.78 -2.36
N TYR A 133 -4.92 -11.25 -2.26
CA TYR A 133 -6.03 -11.84 -1.51
C TYR A 133 -7.27 -11.98 -2.40
N LYS A 134 -8.04 -13.04 -2.16
CA LYS A 134 -9.38 -13.21 -2.73
C LYS A 134 -10.39 -13.26 -1.61
N THR A 135 -11.49 -12.53 -1.73
CA THR A 135 -12.54 -12.47 -0.71
C THR A 135 -13.92 -12.37 -1.34
N THR A 136 -14.89 -13.04 -0.73
CA THR A 136 -16.27 -13.07 -1.18
C THR A 136 -17.23 -12.43 -0.19
N SER A 137 -16.74 -12.05 0.99
CA SER A 137 -17.59 -11.53 2.06
C SER A 137 -16.97 -10.36 2.81
N ARG A 138 -17.83 -9.52 3.41
CA ARG A 138 -17.41 -8.39 4.25
C ARG A 138 -16.58 -8.85 5.46
N SER A 139 -16.88 -10.01 6.05
CA SER A 139 -16.17 -10.55 7.19
C SER A 139 -14.76 -11.00 6.83
N SER A 140 -14.58 -11.65 5.67
CA SER A 140 -13.25 -12.02 5.16
C SER A 140 -12.44 -10.79 4.75
N LEU A 141 -13.06 -9.77 4.16
CA LEU A 141 -12.38 -8.51 3.84
C LEU A 141 -11.80 -7.84 5.10
N LYS A 142 -12.56 -7.82 6.20
CA LYS A 142 -12.05 -7.29 7.48
C LYS A 142 -10.83 -8.05 7.99
N LYS A 143 -10.79 -9.36 7.83
CA LYS A 143 -9.61 -10.19 8.18
C LYS A 143 -8.40 -9.83 7.31
N VAL A 144 -8.60 -9.68 5.99
CA VAL A 144 -7.54 -9.28 5.05
C VAL A 144 -6.91 -7.95 5.47
N TYR A 145 -7.72 -6.93 5.80
CA TYR A 145 -7.18 -5.67 6.29
C TYR A 145 -6.38 -5.80 7.59
N ALA A 146 -6.84 -6.64 8.52
CA ALA A 146 -6.12 -6.91 9.77
C ALA A 146 -4.78 -7.63 9.51
N ASP A 147 -4.73 -8.54 8.54
CA ASP A 147 -3.50 -9.23 8.14
C ASP A 147 -2.50 -8.26 7.49
N ILE A 148 -2.95 -7.40 6.59
CA ILE A 148 -2.10 -6.36 5.98
C ILE A 148 -1.53 -5.42 7.05
N ASP A 149 -2.35 -4.95 7.98
CA ASP A 149 -1.90 -4.10 9.09
C ASP A 149 -0.82 -4.77 9.94
N LYS A 150 -1.01 -6.06 10.26
CA LYS A 150 -0.02 -6.87 10.99
C LYS A 150 1.29 -7.03 10.23
N LEU A 151 1.22 -7.32 8.92
CA LEU A 151 2.40 -7.47 8.06
C LEU A 151 3.19 -6.17 7.97
N GLU A 152 2.53 -5.03 7.78
CA GLU A 152 3.19 -3.74 7.68
C GLU A 152 3.81 -3.30 9.01
N LYS A 153 3.12 -3.51 10.13
CA LYS A 153 3.66 -3.22 11.47
C LYS A 153 4.88 -4.07 11.80
N SER A 154 4.91 -5.34 11.40
CA SER A 154 6.06 -6.20 11.62
C SER A 154 7.29 -5.76 10.80
N LYS A 155 7.09 -5.39 9.53
CA LYS A 155 8.16 -4.87 8.67
C LYS A 155 8.74 -3.56 9.19
N LEU A 156 7.91 -2.66 9.72
CA LEU A 156 8.37 -1.41 10.33
C LEU A 156 9.22 -1.64 11.59
N LYS A 157 8.87 -2.63 12.41
CA LYS A 157 9.64 -3.00 13.62
C LYS A 157 11.03 -3.52 13.25
N VAL A 158 11.15 -4.35 12.23
CA VAL A 158 12.44 -4.89 11.77
C VAL A 158 13.36 -3.77 11.26
N ASN A 159 12.82 -2.80 10.52
CA ASN A 159 13.63 -1.68 10.03
C ASN A 159 14.05 -0.68 11.12
N ASN A 160 13.35 -0.63 12.25
CA ASN A 160 13.75 0.23 13.38
C ASN A 160 14.87 -0.39 14.23
N HIS A 161 15.32 -1.62 13.98
CA HIS A 161 16.41 -2.27 14.70
C HIS A 161 17.78 -1.87 14.18
N ASN A 162 17.91 -0.87 13.32
CA ASN A 162 19.17 -0.45 12.75
C ASN A 162 19.73 0.81 13.42
N ARG A 163 20.81 0.56 14.15
CA ARG A 163 21.92 1.44 14.50
C ARG A 163 21.58 2.56 15.48
N HIS A 164 21.46 2.21 16.74
CA HIS A 164 22.11 3.07 17.71
C HIS A 164 23.62 2.96 17.47
N TYR A 165 24.17 3.89 16.73
CA TYR A 165 25.61 4.18 16.84
C TYR A 165 25.81 4.68 18.26
N GLU A 166 26.41 3.84 19.07
CA GLU A 166 26.85 4.25 20.40
C GLU A 166 28.00 5.24 20.20
N ALA A 167 27.64 6.50 19.95
CA ALA A 167 28.57 7.58 19.69
C ALA A 167 29.47 7.91 20.91
N TYR A 168 29.24 7.26 22.07
CA TYR A 168 30.05 7.50 23.26
C TYR A 168 31.43 6.83 23.24
N MET A 169 31.60 5.76 22.43
CA MET A 169 32.88 5.02 22.37
C MET A 169 34.11 5.92 22.11
N PRO A 170 34.13 6.79 21.08
CA PRO A 170 35.29 7.65 20.84
C PRO A 170 35.53 8.63 21.99
N PHE A 171 34.48 9.12 22.65
CA PHE A 171 34.61 10.01 23.82
C PHE A 171 35.10 9.28 25.06
N ALA A 172 34.67 8.03 25.28
CA ALA A 172 35.17 7.20 26.37
C ALA A 172 36.66 6.88 26.22
N ILE A 173 37.09 6.56 25.00
CA ILE A 173 38.51 6.33 24.71
C ILE A 173 39.36 7.61 24.91
N ALA A 174 38.88 8.76 24.45
CA ALA A 174 39.54 10.05 24.66
C ALA A 174 39.68 10.39 26.16
N ALA A 175 38.63 10.20 26.94
CA ALA A 175 38.67 10.41 28.40
C ALA A 175 39.66 9.49 29.10
N LEU A 176 39.74 8.22 28.69
CA LEU A 176 40.66 7.25 29.24
C LEU A 176 42.13 7.64 28.93
N ILE A 177 42.43 8.13 27.72
CA ILE A 177 43.74 8.63 27.33
C ILE A 177 44.13 9.84 28.18
N VAL A 178 43.22 10.80 28.36
CA VAL A 178 43.51 11.99 29.20
C VAL A 178 43.79 11.59 30.64
N MET A 179 43.04 10.65 31.22
CA MET A 179 43.27 10.12 32.56
C MET A 179 44.62 9.44 32.71
N LEU A 180 45.04 8.67 31.71
CA LEU A 180 46.39 8.04 31.68
C LEU A 180 47.49 9.09 31.63
N ILE A 181 47.33 10.13 30.82
CA ILE A 181 48.31 11.23 30.73
C ILE A 181 48.41 11.98 32.06
N ASP A 182 47.30 12.31 32.72
CA ASP A 182 47.31 12.97 34.02
C ASP A 182 48.03 12.12 35.09
N THR A 183 47.74 10.81 35.13
CA THR A 183 48.39 9.91 36.08
C THR A 183 49.93 9.80 35.83
N LEU A 184 50.34 9.72 34.54
CA LEU A 184 51.78 9.71 34.17
C LEU A 184 52.45 11.02 34.54
N LEU A 185 51.85 12.17 34.33
CA LEU A 185 52.39 13.47 34.70
C LEU A 185 52.51 13.60 36.23
N ARG A 186 51.56 13.14 37.01
CA ARG A 186 51.62 13.11 38.47
C ARG A 186 52.77 12.24 38.99
N ILE A 187 53.00 11.07 38.43
CA ILE A 187 54.06 10.15 38.84
C ILE A 187 55.45 10.66 38.43
N THR A 188 55.58 11.30 37.27
CA THR A 188 56.89 11.70 36.72
C THR A 188 57.31 13.10 37.15
N TRP A 189 56.40 14.07 37.23
CA TRP A 189 56.71 15.47 37.50
C TRP A 189 56.50 15.87 38.95
N PHE A 190 55.38 15.44 39.56
CA PHE A 190 55.08 15.81 40.98
C PHE A 190 55.84 14.97 42.03
N LYS A 191 56.53 13.89 41.66
CA LYS A 191 57.37 13.11 42.59
C LYS A 191 58.79 13.68 42.71
N ARG A 192 59.08 14.80 42.01
CA ARG A 192 60.35 15.49 42.05
C ARG A 192 60.36 16.84 42.80
N LEU A 193 59.30 17.15 43.46
CA LEU A 193 59.13 18.20 44.46
C LEU A 193 58.88 17.55 45.82
#